data_0f1cb3c9531470bfc48bc653147b3ab8
#
_entry.id   0f1cb3c9531470bfc48bc653147b3ab8
#
_cell.length_a   1.000
_cell.length_b   1.000
_cell.length_c   1.000
_cell.angle_alpha   90.00
_cell.angle_beta   90.00
_cell.angle_gamma   90.00
#
_symmetry.space_group_name_H-M   'P 1'
#
loop_
_entity.id
_entity.type
_entity.pdbx_description
1 polymer ?
#
loop_
_entity_poly.entity_id
_entity_poly.type
_entity_poly.pdbx_seq_one_letter_code
_entity_poly.pdbx_strand_id
1 'polypeptide(L)'
;MAGFALRALGMVFRVFVAARLGPEGMGLYQLILSVYMVFVSLASAGINVASTRLGAQCLTRGRGMAPTLRSLAATAAVLGTAAMLAQLALADPLARFALHDSRAELGLCTLAPSLPFIAAAGALRGCFLARRRVEPNIIAQLVEQTVRMAVAALALVKLAHWGAAYACCAVLIGNTVSEAVSCGIMALFARQEPSFRPCADDPPRGYTSRELWEIVLPVTGSRLVASVLQAGESVLIPACLAAYLGTRAEAVAQYGSLKGMALPLIFFPFSVLAALSGLLMPEITRAHTARDTAALRRLVRLAMGLTGGFSLLVGAVLVLFGKDAAILLYHDAQAGRYVQVLGFVAPFMYLESMVDAILKGMGEQLATFRYSVLDSILRIAGILWLMPQYGMPGFLAVMAASNLLTCGLNTGRMVKKLGSRS
;
A
#
# COMPACT_ATOMS: atom_id res chain seq x y z
N MET A 1 -10.43 12.31 -11.42
CA MET A 1 -9.31 12.87 -12.19
C MET A 1 -8.02 12.92 -11.37
N ALA A 2 -7.97 13.61 -10.22
CA ALA A 2 -6.73 13.74 -9.41
C ALA A 2 -6.06 12.41 -9.02
N GLY A 3 -6.83 11.40 -8.63
CA GLY A 3 -6.27 10.09 -8.28
C GLY A 3 -5.59 9.34 -9.44
N PHE A 4 -6.08 9.52 -10.66
CA PHE A 4 -5.44 8.96 -11.84
C PHE A 4 -4.15 9.72 -12.20
N ALA A 5 -4.18 11.05 -12.12
CA ALA A 5 -2.99 11.88 -12.34
C ALA A 5 -1.86 11.54 -11.35
N LEU A 6 -2.19 11.35 -10.07
CA LEU A 6 -1.23 10.91 -9.05
C LEU A 6 -0.59 9.55 -9.37
N ARG A 7 -1.38 8.60 -9.87
CA ARG A 7 -0.86 7.27 -10.25
C ARG A 7 0.00 7.32 -11.50
N ALA A 8 -0.40 8.12 -12.50
CA ALA A 8 0.40 8.34 -13.69
C ALA A 8 1.75 8.99 -13.34
N LEU A 9 1.73 10.03 -12.50
CA LEU A 9 2.94 10.68 -12.01
C LEU A 9 3.83 9.71 -11.22
N GLY A 10 3.22 8.87 -10.37
CA GLY A 10 3.92 7.81 -9.65
C GLY A 10 4.56 6.77 -10.57
N MET A 11 3.91 6.41 -11.67
CA MET A 11 4.47 5.49 -12.66
C MET A 11 5.66 6.10 -13.39
N VAL A 12 5.55 7.35 -13.85
CA VAL A 12 6.67 8.09 -14.46
C VAL A 12 7.87 8.16 -13.53
N PHE A 13 7.62 8.49 -12.25
CA PHE A 13 8.69 8.51 -11.25
C PHE A 13 9.35 7.13 -11.08
N ARG A 14 8.56 6.07 -11.05
CA ARG A 14 9.08 4.71 -10.90
C ARG A 14 9.95 4.29 -12.09
N VAL A 15 9.53 4.62 -13.32
CA VAL A 15 10.35 4.41 -14.52
C VAL A 15 11.68 5.17 -14.41
N PHE A 16 11.63 6.44 -14.00
CA PHE A 16 12.83 7.25 -13.79
C PHE A 16 13.76 6.64 -12.74
N VAL A 17 13.23 6.19 -11.60
CA VAL A 17 14.01 5.56 -10.53
C VAL A 17 14.61 4.24 -11.02
N ALA A 18 13.84 3.40 -11.69
CA ALA A 18 14.30 2.11 -12.22
C ALA A 18 15.44 2.27 -13.22
N ALA A 19 15.36 3.26 -14.11
CA ALA A 19 16.41 3.57 -15.08
C ALA A 19 17.74 4.01 -14.41
N ARG A 20 17.68 4.58 -13.20
CA ARG A 20 18.85 5.06 -12.46
C ARG A 20 19.43 4.02 -11.48
N LEU A 21 18.58 3.25 -10.83
CA LEU A 21 18.98 2.24 -9.85
C LEU A 21 19.35 0.90 -10.49
N GLY A 22 18.81 0.61 -11.66
CA GLY A 22 18.90 -0.72 -12.27
C GLY A 22 18.12 -1.79 -11.49
N PRO A 23 18.13 -3.05 -11.96
CA PRO A 23 17.36 -4.14 -11.33
C PRO A 23 17.78 -4.43 -9.88
N GLU A 24 19.09 -4.49 -9.59
CA GLU A 24 19.60 -4.77 -8.24
C GLU A 24 19.23 -3.66 -7.25
N GLY A 25 19.46 -2.39 -7.63
CA GLY A 25 19.09 -1.25 -6.79
C GLY A 25 17.58 -1.16 -6.56
N MET A 26 16.77 -1.49 -7.56
CA MET A 26 15.30 -1.60 -7.40
C MET A 26 14.91 -2.73 -6.46
N GLY A 27 15.62 -3.86 -6.49
CA GLY A 27 15.41 -4.95 -5.56
C GLY A 27 15.71 -4.54 -4.11
N LEU A 28 16.84 -3.91 -3.86
CA LEU A 28 17.21 -3.38 -2.56
C LEU A 28 16.18 -2.33 -2.07
N TYR A 29 15.78 -1.41 -2.94
CA TYR A 29 14.74 -0.42 -2.65
C TYR A 29 13.42 -1.07 -2.21
N GLN A 30 12.95 -2.10 -2.93
CA GLN A 30 11.71 -2.79 -2.59
C GLN A 30 11.81 -3.60 -1.29
N LEU A 31 12.97 -4.18 -0.99
CA LEU A 31 13.22 -4.87 0.27
C LEU A 31 13.17 -3.91 1.45
N ILE A 32 13.84 -2.77 1.36
CA ILE A 32 13.80 -1.72 2.39
C ILE A 32 12.37 -1.24 2.61
N LEU A 33 11.62 -0.96 1.52
CA LEU A 33 10.24 -0.52 1.62
C LEU A 33 9.34 -1.58 2.25
N SER A 34 9.54 -2.86 1.99
CA SER A 34 8.70 -3.92 2.57
C SER A 34 8.82 -3.99 4.10
N VAL A 35 10.02 -3.85 4.63
CA VAL A 35 10.28 -3.77 6.08
C VAL A 35 9.76 -2.45 6.66
N TYR A 36 10.02 -1.34 5.99
CA TYR A 36 9.53 -0.03 6.40
C TYR A 36 8.00 0.03 6.53
N MET A 37 7.24 -0.65 5.66
CA MET A 37 5.78 -0.70 5.73
C MET A 37 5.24 -1.36 7.00
N VAL A 38 6.02 -2.21 7.66
CA VAL A 38 5.66 -2.75 8.98
C VAL A 38 5.64 -1.63 10.01
N PHE A 39 6.67 -0.77 10.03
CA PHE A 39 6.76 0.37 10.96
C PHE A 39 5.74 1.46 10.61
N VAL A 40 5.46 1.70 9.33
CA VAL A 40 4.36 2.59 8.88
C VAL A 40 3.02 2.10 9.40
N SER A 41 2.76 0.80 9.33
CA SER A 41 1.52 0.21 9.84
C SER A 41 1.41 0.36 11.35
N LEU A 42 2.50 0.21 12.08
CA LEU A 42 2.56 0.43 13.52
C LEU A 42 2.30 1.90 13.87
N ALA A 43 2.90 2.83 13.14
CA ALA A 43 2.85 4.27 13.42
C ALA A 43 1.48 4.90 13.10
N SER A 44 0.81 4.48 12.00
CA SER A 44 -0.26 5.30 11.43
C SER A 44 -1.59 4.57 11.20
N ALA A 45 -1.62 3.23 11.11
CA ALA A 45 -2.81 2.50 10.65
C ALA A 45 -4.05 2.74 11.54
N GLY A 46 -3.90 2.60 12.85
CA GLY A 46 -4.98 2.82 13.81
C GLY A 46 -5.37 4.28 13.96
N ILE A 47 -4.38 5.18 13.91
CA ILE A 47 -4.60 6.63 14.10
C ILE A 47 -5.47 7.21 12.99
N ASN A 48 -5.23 6.86 11.74
CA ASN A 48 -6.00 7.38 10.61
C ASN A 48 -7.49 7.00 10.73
N VAL A 49 -7.79 5.74 11.09
CA VAL A 49 -9.17 5.26 11.28
C VAL A 49 -9.80 5.89 12.53
N ALA A 50 -9.06 5.96 13.64
CA ALA A 50 -9.54 6.58 14.87
C ALA A 50 -9.86 8.05 14.66
N SER A 51 -9.01 8.80 13.95
CA SER A 51 -9.21 10.22 13.66
C SER A 51 -10.46 10.46 12.83
N THR A 52 -10.73 9.63 11.83
CA THR A 52 -11.94 9.72 11.02
C THR A 52 -13.19 9.43 11.87
N ARG A 53 -13.16 8.36 12.68
CA ARG A 53 -14.30 7.93 13.47
C ARG A 53 -14.60 8.88 14.63
N LEU A 54 -13.60 9.22 15.43
CA LEU A 54 -13.76 10.13 16.58
C LEU A 54 -14.05 11.56 16.14
N GLY A 55 -13.43 12.02 15.03
CA GLY A 55 -13.76 13.30 14.42
C GLY A 55 -15.22 13.37 13.98
N ALA A 56 -15.75 12.34 13.33
CA ALA A 56 -17.17 12.29 12.95
C ALA A 56 -18.10 12.30 14.19
N GLN A 57 -17.73 11.57 15.26
CA GLN A 57 -18.51 11.56 16.51
C GLN A 57 -18.50 12.95 17.20
N CYS A 58 -17.40 13.69 17.17
CA CYS A 58 -17.37 15.06 17.70
C CYS A 58 -18.32 15.97 16.95
N LEU A 59 -18.34 15.89 15.62
CA LEU A 59 -19.24 16.69 14.78
C LEU A 59 -20.70 16.39 15.05
N THR A 60 -21.08 15.11 15.19
CA THR A 60 -22.48 14.71 15.50
C THR A 60 -22.91 15.16 16.90
N ARG A 61 -21.99 15.29 17.82
CA ARG A 61 -22.27 15.78 19.19
C ARG A 61 -22.22 17.32 19.30
N GLY A 62 -22.01 18.03 18.19
CA GLY A 62 -21.92 19.50 18.18
C GLY A 62 -20.72 20.07 18.95
N ARG A 63 -19.66 19.26 19.15
CA ARG A 63 -18.46 19.65 19.90
C ARG A 63 -17.38 20.16 18.96
N GLY A 64 -16.56 21.10 19.43
CA GLY A 64 -15.39 21.56 18.68
C GLY A 64 -14.37 20.43 18.43
N MET A 65 -13.73 20.47 17.28
CA MET A 65 -12.74 19.44 16.91
C MET A 65 -11.33 19.70 17.46
N ALA A 66 -11.06 20.91 17.98
CA ALA A 66 -9.73 21.31 18.41
C ALA A 66 -9.11 20.40 19.49
N PRO A 67 -9.80 20.09 20.61
CA PRO A 67 -9.23 19.23 21.65
C PRO A 67 -9.04 17.80 21.15
N THR A 68 -9.97 17.30 20.32
CA THR A 68 -9.86 15.98 19.69
C THR A 68 -8.65 15.91 18.77
N LEU A 69 -8.46 16.89 17.91
CA LEU A 69 -7.31 16.96 16.98
C LEU A 69 -5.99 17.03 17.74
N ARG A 70 -5.88 17.86 18.79
CA ARG A 70 -4.65 17.96 19.61
C ARG A 70 -4.29 16.63 20.26
N SER A 71 -5.27 15.96 20.84
CA SER A 71 -5.05 14.66 21.50
C SER A 71 -4.68 13.56 20.49
N LEU A 72 -5.33 13.54 19.33
CA LEU A 72 -4.99 12.59 18.24
C LEU A 72 -3.59 12.87 17.67
N ALA A 73 -3.24 14.15 17.46
CA ALA A 73 -1.93 14.55 16.98
C ALA A 73 -0.82 14.20 17.99
N ALA A 74 -1.07 14.41 19.29
CA ALA A 74 -0.13 14.01 20.33
C ALA A 74 0.08 12.50 20.38
N THR A 75 -1.01 11.72 20.31
CA THR A 75 -0.92 10.25 20.25
C THR A 75 -0.20 9.78 18.98
N ALA A 76 -0.48 10.40 17.85
CA ALA A 76 0.20 10.11 16.58
C ALA A 76 1.70 10.42 16.66
N ALA A 77 2.08 11.55 17.26
CA ALA A 77 3.48 11.92 17.48
C ALA A 77 4.19 10.89 18.37
N VAL A 78 3.57 10.44 19.45
CA VAL A 78 4.14 9.41 20.35
C VAL A 78 4.31 8.08 19.62
N LEU A 79 3.27 7.60 18.93
CA LEU A 79 3.34 6.33 18.20
C LEU A 79 4.32 6.39 17.03
N GLY A 80 4.33 7.50 16.29
CA GLY A 80 5.25 7.72 15.19
C GLY A 80 6.71 7.78 15.66
N THR A 81 6.97 8.48 16.78
CA THR A 81 8.32 8.55 17.38
C THR A 81 8.75 7.21 17.96
N ALA A 82 7.85 6.47 18.60
CA ALA A 82 8.13 5.12 19.09
C ALA A 82 8.47 4.17 17.94
N ALA A 83 7.70 4.21 16.84
CA ALA A 83 7.98 3.44 15.64
C ALA A 83 9.32 3.83 14.99
N MET A 84 9.66 5.12 14.95
CA MET A 84 10.95 5.63 14.48
C MET A 84 12.10 5.06 15.30
N LEU A 85 12.01 5.17 16.62
CA LEU A 85 13.05 4.66 17.52
C LEU A 85 13.18 3.14 17.41
N ALA A 86 12.05 2.42 17.31
CA ALA A 86 12.06 0.97 17.08
C ALA A 86 12.71 0.61 15.75
N GLN A 87 12.42 1.35 14.66
CA GLN A 87 13.05 1.12 13.35
C GLN A 87 14.56 1.40 13.41
N LEU A 88 14.99 2.47 14.05
CA LEU A 88 16.43 2.79 14.21
C LEU A 88 17.16 1.72 15.02
N ALA A 89 16.57 1.29 16.14
CA ALA A 89 17.16 0.25 17.00
C ALA A 89 17.25 -1.13 16.31
N LEU A 90 16.26 -1.42 15.42
CA LEU A 90 16.20 -2.69 14.70
C LEU A 90 16.82 -2.62 13.30
N ALA A 91 17.32 -1.47 12.83
CA ALA A 91 17.84 -1.29 11.46
C ALA A 91 19.00 -2.24 11.15
N ASP A 92 20.03 -2.31 12.02
CA ASP A 92 21.19 -3.20 11.85
C ASP A 92 20.77 -4.69 11.93
N PRO A 93 20.06 -5.19 12.98
CA PRO A 93 19.65 -6.58 13.00
C PRO A 93 18.73 -6.97 11.83
N LEU A 94 17.82 -6.09 11.41
CA LEU A 94 16.97 -6.37 10.24
C LEU A 94 17.77 -6.42 8.94
N ALA A 95 18.73 -5.52 8.75
CA ALA A 95 19.59 -5.53 7.58
C ALA A 95 20.42 -6.81 7.51
N ARG A 96 21.05 -7.22 8.62
CA ARG A 96 21.95 -8.39 8.67
C ARG A 96 21.21 -9.72 8.69
N PHE A 97 20.22 -9.88 9.57
CA PHE A 97 19.59 -11.18 9.81
C PHE A 97 18.32 -11.41 8.96
N ALA A 98 17.52 -10.37 8.69
CA ALA A 98 16.33 -10.51 7.87
C ALA A 98 16.62 -10.29 6.39
N LEU A 99 17.19 -9.13 6.06
CA LEU A 99 17.44 -8.78 4.66
C LEU A 99 18.74 -9.40 4.12
N HIS A 100 19.65 -9.87 4.98
CA HIS A 100 20.97 -10.40 4.64
C HIS A 100 21.77 -9.46 3.69
N ASP A 101 21.55 -8.17 3.81
CA ASP A 101 22.22 -7.13 3.01
C ASP A 101 22.46 -5.89 3.89
N SER A 102 23.71 -5.69 4.30
CA SER A 102 24.09 -4.56 5.16
C SER A 102 23.83 -3.19 4.53
N ARG A 103 23.73 -3.12 3.19
CA ARG A 103 23.39 -1.89 2.47
C ARG A 103 21.97 -1.37 2.81
N ALA A 104 21.09 -2.25 3.26
CA ALA A 104 19.73 -1.90 3.64
C ALA A 104 19.64 -1.08 4.94
N GLU A 105 20.62 -1.20 5.85
CA GLU A 105 20.66 -0.46 7.11
C GLU A 105 20.57 1.04 6.89
N LEU A 106 21.43 1.57 6.01
CA LEU A 106 21.43 3.00 5.68
C LEU A 106 20.07 3.48 5.14
N GLY A 107 19.43 2.65 4.32
CA GLY A 107 18.10 2.94 3.78
C GLY A 107 17.01 2.95 4.85
N LEU A 108 17.03 1.98 5.78
CA LEU A 108 16.09 1.94 6.91
C LEU A 108 16.29 3.15 7.83
N CYS A 109 17.52 3.52 8.15
CA CYS A 109 17.83 4.71 8.94
C CYS A 109 17.36 5.99 8.25
N THR A 110 17.50 6.08 6.93
CA THR A 110 17.06 7.23 6.12
C THR A 110 15.53 7.40 6.15
N LEU A 111 14.77 6.31 6.18
CA LEU A 111 13.30 6.35 6.22
C LEU A 111 12.73 6.56 7.62
N ALA A 112 13.45 6.19 8.68
CA ALA A 112 12.93 6.24 10.04
C ALA A 112 12.37 7.62 10.44
N PRO A 113 13.00 8.78 10.12
CA PRO A 113 12.47 10.10 10.46
C PRO A 113 11.13 10.45 9.79
N SER A 114 10.70 9.73 8.75
CA SER A 114 9.41 9.96 8.11
C SER A 114 8.21 9.49 8.96
N LEU A 115 8.41 8.51 9.85
CA LEU A 115 7.32 7.87 10.62
C LEU A 115 6.51 8.84 11.50
N PRO A 116 7.11 9.76 12.27
CA PRO A 116 6.36 10.75 13.02
C PRO A 116 5.50 11.66 12.11
N PHE A 117 6.04 12.04 10.95
CA PHE A 117 5.32 12.88 9.99
C PHE A 117 4.14 12.14 9.35
N ILE A 118 4.30 10.87 8.99
CA ILE A 118 3.23 10.03 8.46
C ILE A 118 2.11 9.84 9.49
N ALA A 119 2.46 9.57 10.74
CA ALA A 119 1.49 9.41 11.81
C ALA A 119 0.70 10.71 12.06
N ALA A 120 1.39 11.86 12.16
CA ALA A 120 0.77 13.16 12.35
C ALA A 120 -0.10 13.58 11.15
N ALA A 121 0.40 13.41 9.93
CA ALA A 121 -0.38 13.63 8.71
C ALA A 121 -1.62 12.71 8.65
N GLY A 122 -1.50 11.45 9.09
CA GLY A 122 -2.61 10.50 9.18
C GLY A 122 -3.72 10.97 10.11
N ALA A 123 -3.38 11.54 11.28
CA ALA A 123 -4.33 12.14 12.21
C ALA A 123 -5.09 13.31 11.58
N LEU A 124 -4.37 14.21 10.90
CA LEU A 124 -4.95 15.37 10.21
C LEU A 124 -5.85 14.96 9.04
N ARG A 125 -5.37 14.04 8.19
CA ARG A 125 -6.14 13.48 7.05
C ARG A 125 -7.45 12.87 7.52
N GLY A 126 -7.44 12.11 8.61
CA GLY A 126 -8.64 11.51 9.20
C GLY A 126 -9.65 12.56 9.68
N CYS A 127 -9.20 13.65 10.33
CA CYS A 127 -10.07 14.73 10.77
C CYS A 127 -10.70 15.50 9.60
N PHE A 128 -9.96 15.77 8.51
CA PHE A 128 -10.53 16.37 7.31
C PHE A 128 -11.54 15.45 6.62
N LEU A 129 -11.26 14.15 6.57
CA LEU A 129 -12.17 13.16 5.99
C LEU A 129 -13.47 13.04 6.80
N ALA A 130 -13.39 13.12 8.13
CA ALA A 130 -14.58 13.18 9.01
C ALA A 130 -15.51 14.34 8.64
N ARG A 131 -14.96 15.46 8.19
CA ARG A 131 -15.69 16.64 7.71
C ARG A 131 -16.12 16.58 6.25
N ARG A 132 -15.86 15.46 5.57
CA ARG A 132 -16.07 15.28 4.12
C ARG A 132 -15.29 16.28 3.24
N ARG A 133 -14.24 16.89 3.79
CA ARG A 133 -13.33 17.77 3.03
C ARG A 133 -12.15 16.96 2.53
N VAL A 134 -12.14 16.67 1.25
CA VAL A 134 -11.10 15.85 0.59
C VAL A 134 -10.03 16.70 -0.09
N GLU A 135 -10.30 18.00 -0.34
CA GLU A 135 -9.42 18.90 -1.06
C GLU A 135 -8.03 19.01 -0.41
N PRO A 136 -7.90 19.24 0.92
CA PRO A 136 -6.59 19.33 1.57
C PRO A 136 -5.76 18.05 1.40
N ASN A 137 -6.42 16.88 1.45
CA ASN A 137 -5.77 15.58 1.27
C ASN A 137 -5.22 15.42 -0.15
N ILE A 138 -5.99 15.84 -1.18
CA ILE A 138 -5.58 15.76 -2.57
C ILE A 138 -4.40 16.70 -2.84
N ILE A 139 -4.46 17.95 -2.36
CA ILE A 139 -3.40 18.93 -2.52
C ILE A 139 -2.11 18.44 -1.84
N ALA A 140 -2.22 17.97 -0.58
CA ALA A 140 -1.07 17.45 0.14
C ALA A 140 -0.41 16.27 -0.58
N GLN A 141 -1.20 15.34 -1.16
CA GLN A 141 -0.67 14.21 -1.92
C GLN A 141 0.00 14.64 -3.24
N LEU A 142 -0.56 15.64 -3.93
CA LEU A 142 0.05 16.16 -5.17
C LEU A 142 1.40 16.81 -4.88
N VAL A 143 1.46 17.67 -3.86
CA VAL A 143 2.72 18.30 -3.46
C VAL A 143 3.72 17.29 -2.94
N GLU A 144 3.28 16.33 -2.11
CA GLU A 144 4.11 15.21 -1.63
C GLU A 144 4.77 14.47 -2.79
N GLN A 145 3.99 14.08 -3.81
CA GLN A 145 4.51 13.37 -4.97
C GLN A 145 5.50 14.22 -5.78
N THR A 146 5.19 15.50 -5.98
CA THR A 146 6.06 16.43 -6.71
C THR A 146 7.38 16.65 -5.98
N VAL A 147 7.33 16.90 -4.66
CA VAL A 147 8.52 17.08 -3.82
C VAL A 147 9.34 15.80 -3.78
N ARG A 148 8.72 14.63 -3.65
CA ARG A 148 9.39 13.33 -3.70
C ARG A 148 10.21 13.17 -4.97
N MET A 149 9.59 13.46 -6.11
CA MET A 149 10.26 13.38 -7.41
C MET A 149 11.43 14.36 -7.53
N ALA A 150 11.21 15.62 -7.16
CA ALA A 150 12.22 16.66 -7.26
C ALA A 150 13.43 16.38 -6.34
N VAL A 151 13.17 16.06 -5.07
CA VAL A 151 14.25 15.77 -4.10
C VAL A 151 14.99 14.49 -4.47
N ALA A 152 14.28 13.42 -4.87
CA ALA A 152 14.93 12.19 -5.31
C ALA A 152 15.78 12.41 -6.56
N ALA A 153 15.31 13.17 -7.54
CA ALA A 153 16.08 13.49 -8.75
C ALA A 153 17.35 14.30 -8.42
N LEU A 154 17.24 15.33 -7.58
CA LEU A 154 18.37 16.14 -7.13
C LEU A 154 19.38 15.32 -6.30
N ALA A 155 18.89 14.47 -5.39
CA ALA A 155 19.74 13.62 -4.58
C ALA A 155 20.45 12.54 -5.42
N LEU A 156 19.76 11.96 -6.42
CA LEU A 156 20.36 10.98 -7.33
C LEU A 156 21.53 11.58 -8.14
N VAL A 157 21.40 12.82 -8.62
CA VAL A 157 22.50 13.49 -9.32
C VAL A 157 23.76 13.58 -8.47
N LYS A 158 23.61 13.77 -7.15
CA LYS A 158 24.74 13.90 -6.21
C LYS A 158 25.25 12.58 -5.66
N LEU A 159 24.40 11.59 -5.45
CA LEU A 159 24.73 10.38 -4.70
C LEU A 159 24.85 9.12 -5.55
N ALA A 160 24.32 9.09 -6.77
CA ALA A 160 24.30 7.88 -7.60
C ALA A 160 25.71 7.37 -7.99
N HIS A 161 26.68 8.26 -8.09
CA HIS A 161 28.06 7.89 -8.44
C HIS A 161 28.82 7.16 -7.31
N TRP A 162 28.31 7.16 -6.08
CA TRP A 162 28.92 6.47 -4.95
C TRP A 162 28.47 5.00 -4.82
N GLY A 163 27.57 4.55 -5.70
CA GLY A 163 27.12 3.16 -5.78
C GLY A 163 25.61 2.97 -5.53
N ALA A 164 25.15 1.74 -5.75
CA ALA A 164 23.73 1.39 -5.70
C ALA A 164 23.06 1.66 -4.34
N ALA A 165 23.78 1.47 -3.23
CA ALA A 165 23.25 1.77 -1.89
C ALA A 165 22.95 3.26 -1.71
N TYR A 166 23.87 4.13 -2.12
CA TYR A 166 23.70 5.58 -2.03
C TYR A 166 22.66 6.09 -3.00
N ALA A 167 22.55 5.50 -4.20
CA ALA A 167 21.49 5.79 -5.14
C ALA A 167 20.11 5.43 -4.57
N CYS A 168 20.00 4.28 -3.91
CA CYS A 168 18.80 3.89 -3.18
C CYS A 168 18.46 4.89 -2.08
N CYS A 169 19.43 5.27 -1.24
CA CYS A 169 19.22 6.28 -0.19
C CYS A 169 18.79 7.64 -0.73
N ALA A 170 19.29 8.05 -1.90
CA ALA A 170 18.88 9.29 -2.55
C ALA A 170 17.37 9.31 -2.81
N VAL A 171 16.80 8.19 -3.30
CA VAL A 171 15.35 8.05 -3.52
C VAL A 171 14.60 8.07 -2.18
N LEU A 172 15.13 7.40 -1.16
CA LEU A 172 14.52 7.31 0.17
C LEU A 172 14.55 8.66 0.93
N ILE A 173 15.57 9.49 0.73
CA ILE A 173 15.59 10.88 1.21
C ILE A 173 14.41 11.66 0.61
N GLY A 174 14.16 11.49 -0.69
CA GLY A 174 12.99 12.09 -1.34
C GLY A 174 11.68 11.70 -0.67
N ASN A 175 11.54 10.43 -0.27
CA ASN A 175 10.38 9.94 0.46
C ASN A 175 10.25 10.64 1.84
N THR A 176 11.31 10.67 2.63
CA THR A 176 11.32 11.26 3.97
C THR A 176 10.99 12.76 3.93
N VAL A 177 11.63 13.51 3.04
CA VAL A 177 11.39 14.95 2.88
C VAL A 177 9.95 15.22 2.42
N SER A 178 9.44 14.43 1.47
CA SER A 178 8.08 14.61 0.97
C SER A 178 7.00 14.38 2.03
N GLU A 179 7.20 13.40 2.92
CA GLU A 179 6.29 13.16 4.06
C GLU A 179 6.30 14.33 5.06
N ALA A 180 7.47 14.89 5.34
CA ALA A 180 7.58 16.07 6.20
C ALA A 180 6.85 17.29 5.60
N VAL A 181 7.02 17.53 4.29
CA VAL A 181 6.33 18.61 3.57
C VAL A 181 4.81 18.36 3.54
N SER A 182 4.37 17.13 3.25
CA SER A 182 2.95 16.74 3.27
C SER A 182 2.32 17.00 4.64
N CYS A 183 3.00 16.63 5.72
CA CYS A 183 2.57 16.89 7.09
C CYS A 183 2.48 18.41 7.36
N GLY A 184 3.46 19.19 6.92
CA GLY A 184 3.46 20.65 7.03
C GLY A 184 2.28 21.31 6.33
N ILE A 185 1.97 20.87 5.10
CA ILE A 185 0.81 21.34 4.32
C ILE A 185 -0.50 21.02 5.05
N MET A 186 -0.64 19.78 5.52
CA MET A 186 -1.82 19.37 6.28
C MET A 186 -1.99 20.19 7.56
N ALA A 187 -0.89 20.51 8.24
CA ALA A 187 -0.91 21.38 9.43
C ALA A 187 -1.28 22.83 9.09
N LEU A 188 -0.83 23.36 7.95
CA LEU A 188 -1.24 24.69 7.47
C LEU A 188 -2.74 24.75 7.18
N PHE A 189 -3.30 23.77 6.47
CA PHE A 189 -4.74 23.69 6.25
C PHE A 189 -5.51 23.58 7.57
N ALA A 190 -4.99 22.81 8.54
CA ALA A 190 -5.63 22.66 9.84
C ALA A 190 -5.63 23.97 10.64
N ARG A 191 -4.58 24.78 10.54
CA ARG A 191 -4.53 26.13 11.18
C ARG A 191 -5.50 27.11 10.55
N GLN A 192 -5.75 27.01 9.25
CA GLN A 192 -6.68 27.89 8.52
C GLN A 192 -8.15 27.52 8.76
N GLU A 193 -8.42 26.28 9.19
CA GLU A 193 -9.77 25.77 9.37
C GLU A 193 -10.40 26.28 10.68
N PRO A 194 -11.48 27.08 10.61
CA PRO A 194 -12.10 27.66 11.81
C PRO A 194 -12.57 26.62 12.83
N SER A 195 -13.04 25.47 12.37
CA SER A 195 -13.56 24.40 13.25
C SER A 195 -12.47 23.66 14.03
N PHE A 196 -11.21 23.88 13.71
CA PHE A 196 -10.08 23.35 14.46
C PHE A 196 -9.52 24.39 15.46
N ARG A 197 -10.17 25.56 15.56
CA ARG A 197 -9.84 26.55 16.57
C ARG A 197 -10.50 26.16 17.89
N PRO A 198 -9.82 26.39 19.04
CA PRO A 198 -10.41 26.13 20.35
C PRO A 198 -11.60 27.05 20.60
N CYS A 199 -12.72 26.51 21.07
CA CYS A 199 -13.81 27.26 21.66
C CYS A 199 -13.66 27.29 23.18
N ALA A 200 -14.15 28.34 23.85
CA ALA A 200 -14.08 28.47 25.30
C ALA A 200 -14.82 27.33 26.04
N ASP A 201 -15.88 26.83 25.46
CA ASP A 201 -16.74 25.79 26.02
C ASP A 201 -16.34 24.35 25.60
N ASP A 202 -15.23 24.20 24.87
CA ASP A 202 -14.78 22.87 24.45
C ASP A 202 -14.26 22.05 25.64
N PRO A 203 -14.68 20.79 25.79
CA PRO A 203 -14.15 19.92 26.83
C PRO A 203 -12.66 19.66 26.58
N PRO A 204 -11.85 19.39 27.62
CA PRO A 204 -10.40 19.19 27.48
C PRO A 204 -10.02 18.03 26.55
N ARG A 205 -10.92 17.06 26.40
CA ARG A 205 -10.81 15.97 25.40
C ARG A 205 -12.17 15.68 24.80
N GLY A 206 -12.23 15.53 23.46
CA GLY A 206 -13.46 15.18 22.74
C GLY A 206 -13.86 13.71 22.87
N TYR A 207 -12.99 12.86 23.43
CA TYR A 207 -13.17 11.41 23.59
C TYR A 207 -12.36 10.90 24.79
N THR A 208 -12.71 9.69 25.27
CA THR A 208 -11.99 8.99 26.32
C THR A 208 -10.78 8.24 25.75
N SER A 209 -9.68 8.15 26.50
CA SER A 209 -8.51 7.36 26.08
C SER A 209 -8.87 5.91 25.75
N ARG A 210 -9.84 5.32 26.48
CA ARG A 210 -10.35 3.99 26.20
C ARG A 210 -11.00 3.87 24.82
N GLU A 211 -11.86 4.82 24.44
CA GLU A 211 -12.49 4.85 23.11
C GLU A 211 -11.46 4.92 21.99
N LEU A 212 -10.37 5.65 22.19
CA LEU A 212 -9.25 5.71 21.24
C LEU A 212 -8.59 4.34 21.07
N TRP A 213 -8.19 3.70 22.17
CA TRP A 213 -7.45 2.44 22.13
C TRP A 213 -8.31 1.27 21.66
N GLU A 214 -9.63 1.27 21.93
CA GLU A 214 -10.59 0.29 21.39
C GLU A 214 -10.67 0.34 19.86
N ILE A 215 -10.31 1.46 19.22
CA ILE A 215 -10.24 1.57 17.76
C ILE A 215 -8.81 1.30 17.27
N VAL A 216 -7.82 1.95 17.87
CA VAL A 216 -6.42 1.93 17.41
C VAL A 216 -5.85 0.53 17.47
N LEU A 217 -6.04 -0.19 18.58
CA LEU A 217 -5.38 -1.47 18.83
C LEU A 217 -5.80 -2.58 17.85
N PRO A 218 -7.11 -2.83 17.60
CA PRO A 218 -7.53 -3.87 16.65
C PRO A 218 -7.15 -3.53 15.20
N VAL A 219 -7.26 -2.26 14.82
CA VAL A 219 -6.93 -1.82 13.45
C VAL A 219 -5.43 -1.92 13.20
N THR A 220 -4.61 -1.42 14.13
CA THR A 220 -3.15 -1.53 14.04
C THR A 220 -2.72 -2.99 14.06
N GLY A 221 -3.29 -3.82 14.94
CA GLY A 221 -2.98 -5.25 15.03
C GLY A 221 -3.25 -5.99 13.72
N SER A 222 -4.42 -5.80 13.12
CA SER A 222 -4.76 -6.45 11.85
C SER A 222 -3.85 -6.00 10.69
N ARG A 223 -3.54 -4.71 10.64
CA ARG A 223 -2.63 -4.15 9.62
C ARG A 223 -1.19 -4.61 9.84
N LEU A 224 -0.75 -4.66 11.09
CA LEU A 224 0.59 -5.14 11.44
C LEU A 224 0.78 -6.60 11.01
N VAL A 225 -0.17 -7.49 11.32
CA VAL A 225 -0.12 -8.90 10.87
C VAL A 225 0.00 -8.98 9.36
N ALA A 226 -0.83 -8.24 8.62
CA ALA A 226 -0.76 -8.22 7.16
C ALA A 226 0.58 -7.70 6.65
N SER A 227 1.10 -6.61 7.24
CA SER A 227 2.39 -6.02 6.84
C SER A 227 3.58 -6.94 7.16
N VAL A 228 3.56 -7.64 8.29
CA VAL A 228 4.61 -8.60 8.66
C VAL A 228 4.60 -9.81 7.72
N LEU A 229 3.44 -10.35 7.36
CA LEU A 229 3.33 -11.43 6.40
C LEU A 229 3.85 -11.01 5.02
N GLN A 230 3.48 -9.81 4.57
CA GLN A 230 3.95 -9.26 3.29
C GLN A 230 5.45 -8.96 3.29
N ALA A 231 5.99 -8.45 4.39
CA ALA A 231 7.43 -8.25 4.55
C ALA A 231 8.18 -9.57 4.57
N GLY A 232 7.66 -10.58 5.28
CA GLY A 232 8.19 -11.94 5.28
C GLY A 232 8.25 -12.55 3.89
N GLU A 233 7.14 -12.48 3.12
CA GLU A 233 7.11 -12.89 1.72
C GLU A 233 8.21 -12.18 0.91
N SER A 234 8.31 -10.86 1.04
CA SER A 234 9.27 -10.04 0.29
C SER A 234 10.73 -10.38 0.61
N VAL A 235 11.03 -10.74 1.86
CA VAL A 235 12.36 -11.14 2.31
C VAL A 235 12.70 -12.56 1.89
N LEU A 236 11.73 -13.48 1.94
CA LEU A 236 11.94 -14.89 1.58
C LEU A 236 12.19 -15.08 0.08
N ILE A 237 11.56 -14.28 -0.79
CA ILE A 237 11.74 -14.39 -2.23
C ILE A 237 13.21 -14.33 -2.64
N PRO A 238 13.99 -13.25 -2.37
CA PRO A 238 15.39 -13.22 -2.75
C PRO A 238 16.27 -14.20 -1.96
N ALA A 239 15.87 -14.58 -0.72
CA ALA A 239 16.60 -15.58 0.05
C ALA A 239 16.51 -16.98 -0.59
N CYS A 240 15.31 -17.44 -0.93
CA CYS A 240 15.09 -18.72 -1.61
C CYS A 240 15.67 -18.70 -3.04
N LEU A 241 15.58 -17.57 -3.73
CA LEU A 241 16.13 -17.43 -5.07
C LEU A 241 17.66 -17.44 -5.08
N ALA A 242 18.30 -16.88 -4.06
CA ALA A 242 19.75 -16.95 -3.90
C ALA A 242 20.25 -18.40 -3.66
N ALA A 243 19.44 -19.21 -2.97
CA ALA A 243 19.73 -20.64 -2.80
C ALA A 243 19.69 -21.41 -4.15
N TYR A 244 18.82 -20.99 -5.05
CA TYR A 244 18.72 -21.58 -6.40
C TYR A 244 19.80 -21.06 -7.36
N LEU A 245 20.06 -19.77 -7.38
CA LEU A 245 21.01 -19.11 -8.32
C LEU A 245 22.46 -19.18 -7.86
N GLY A 246 22.73 -19.39 -6.57
CA GLY A 246 24.05 -19.35 -5.97
C GLY A 246 24.60 -17.93 -5.70
N THR A 247 23.94 -16.88 -6.19
CA THR A 247 24.37 -15.50 -6.00
C THR A 247 23.22 -14.62 -5.50
N ARG A 248 23.53 -13.83 -4.43
CA ARG A 248 22.52 -12.95 -3.84
C ARG A 248 22.24 -11.73 -4.70
N ALA A 249 23.26 -11.16 -5.34
CA ALA A 249 23.11 -9.98 -6.18
C ALA A 249 22.11 -10.24 -7.34
N GLU A 250 22.24 -11.39 -8.00
CA GLU A 250 21.34 -11.79 -9.06
C GLU A 250 19.90 -12.06 -8.56
N ALA A 251 19.78 -12.69 -7.39
CA ALA A 251 18.47 -12.92 -6.75
C ALA A 251 17.76 -11.59 -6.43
N VAL A 252 18.49 -10.62 -5.86
CA VAL A 252 17.93 -9.28 -5.58
C VAL A 252 17.62 -8.54 -6.88
N ALA A 253 18.42 -8.67 -7.93
CA ALA A 253 18.14 -8.09 -9.24
C ALA A 253 16.86 -8.67 -9.86
N GLN A 254 16.70 -10.00 -9.87
CA GLN A 254 15.48 -10.64 -10.38
C GLN A 254 14.24 -10.25 -9.56
N TYR A 255 14.36 -10.13 -8.25
CA TYR A 255 13.31 -9.60 -7.38
C TYR A 255 12.97 -8.15 -7.73
N GLY A 256 13.97 -7.32 -8.01
CA GLY A 256 13.81 -5.93 -8.44
C GLY A 256 13.08 -5.81 -9.78
N SER A 257 13.47 -6.61 -10.77
CA SER A 257 12.78 -6.68 -12.06
C SER A 257 11.32 -7.08 -11.91
N LEU A 258 11.01 -8.00 -10.99
CA LEU A 258 9.63 -8.43 -10.73
C LEU A 258 8.83 -7.39 -9.93
N LYS A 259 9.25 -7.11 -8.68
CA LYS A 259 8.48 -6.25 -7.73
C LYS A 259 8.64 -4.76 -8.04
N GLY A 260 9.80 -4.36 -8.55
CA GLY A 260 10.10 -2.96 -8.84
C GLY A 260 9.65 -2.47 -10.22
N MET A 261 9.60 -3.36 -11.21
CA MET A 261 9.35 -3.00 -12.60
C MET A 261 8.10 -3.70 -13.17
N ALA A 262 8.04 -5.04 -13.16
CA ALA A 262 6.95 -5.79 -13.81
C ALA A 262 5.60 -5.59 -13.11
N LEU A 263 5.50 -5.81 -11.81
CA LEU A 263 4.24 -5.68 -11.07
C LEU A 263 3.63 -4.28 -11.15
N PRO A 264 4.38 -3.18 -11.02
CA PRO A 264 3.82 -1.84 -11.20
C PRO A 264 3.23 -1.59 -12.58
N LEU A 265 3.85 -2.12 -13.63
CA LEU A 265 3.32 -2.01 -14.98
C LEU A 265 1.99 -2.76 -15.12
N ILE A 266 1.89 -3.96 -14.51
CA ILE A 266 0.65 -4.73 -14.48
C ILE A 266 -0.44 -4.02 -13.69
N PHE A 267 -0.11 -3.42 -12.52
CA PHE A 267 -1.09 -2.74 -11.67
C PHE A 267 -1.45 -1.32 -12.13
N PHE A 268 -0.74 -0.74 -13.10
CA PHE A 268 -1.07 0.59 -13.59
C PHE A 268 -2.46 0.66 -14.24
N PRO A 269 -2.85 -0.23 -15.19
CA PRO A 269 -4.20 -0.24 -15.73
C PRO A 269 -5.28 -0.55 -14.67
N PHE A 270 -4.97 -1.34 -13.65
CA PHE A 270 -5.87 -1.61 -12.52
C PHE A 270 -6.33 -0.33 -11.80
N SER A 271 -5.59 0.76 -11.94
CA SER A 271 -5.98 2.06 -11.34
C SER A 271 -7.35 2.55 -11.79
N VAL A 272 -7.78 2.19 -12.99
CA VAL A 272 -9.13 2.51 -13.53
C VAL A 272 -10.20 1.72 -12.75
N LEU A 273 -9.96 0.43 -12.54
CA LEU A 273 -10.88 -0.42 -11.77
C LEU A 273 -10.92 -0.05 -10.29
N ALA A 274 -9.81 0.40 -9.71
CA ALA A 274 -9.78 0.89 -8.34
C ALA A 274 -10.62 2.17 -8.16
N ALA A 275 -10.69 3.04 -9.17
CA ALA A 275 -11.60 4.18 -9.16
C ALA A 275 -13.07 3.72 -9.26
N LEU A 276 -13.35 2.75 -10.12
CA LEU A 276 -14.68 2.16 -10.25
C LEU A 276 -15.15 1.49 -8.95
N SER A 277 -14.30 0.70 -8.30
CA SER A 277 -14.63 0.06 -7.02
C SER A 277 -14.93 1.09 -5.92
N GLY A 278 -14.19 2.21 -5.90
CA GLY A 278 -14.44 3.32 -4.97
C GLY A 278 -15.82 3.97 -5.15
N LEU A 279 -16.33 4.03 -6.38
CA LEU A 279 -17.68 4.54 -6.68
C LEU A 279 -18.77 3.50 -6.37
N LEU A 280 -18.52 2.23 -6.65
CA LEU A 280 -19.51 1.16 -6.48
C LEU A 280 -19.65 0.71 -5.02
N MET A 281 -18.59 0.79 -4.21
CA MET A 281 -18.61 0.34 -2.81
C MET A 281 -19.71 1.00 -1.96
N PRO A 282 -19.94 2.33 -1.97
CA PRO A 282 -21.03 2.96 -1.23
C PRO A 282 -22.41 2.50 -1.71
N GLU A 283 -22.61 2.33 -3.02
CA GLU A 283 -23.87 1.88 -3.59
C GLU A 283 -24.19 0.42 -3.22
N ILE A 284 -23.16 -0.45 -3.23
CA ILE A 284 -23.25 -1.83 -2.75
C ILE A 284 -23.64 -1.85 -1.26
N THR A 285 -23.01 -1.00 -0.45
CA THR A 285 -23.31 -0.90 0.98
C THR A 285 -24.75 -0.43 1.20
N ARG A 286 -25.22 0.56 0.44
CA ARG A 286 -26.61 1.04 0.50
C ARG A 286 -27.62 -0.04 0.13
N ALA A 287 -27.44 -0.71 -1.02
CA ALA A 287 -28.31 -1.79 -1.47
C ALA A 287 -28.34 -2.94 -0.46
N HIS A 288 -27.17 -3.27 0.11
CA HIS A 288 -27.04 -4.31 1.12
C HIS A 288 -27.78 -3.95 2.42
N THR A 289 -27.65 -2.71 2.91
CA THR A 289 -28.30 -2.22 4.12
C THR A 289 -29.81 -2.09 3.94
N ALA A 290 -30.24 -1.62 2.76
CA ALA A 290 -31.65 -1.53 2.38
C ALA A 290 -32.32 -2.90 2.12
N ARG A 291 -31.56 -3.99 2.14
CA ARG A 291 -31.99 -5.36 1.80
C ARG A 291 -32.57 -5.48 0.37
N ASP A 292 -32.18 -4.58 -0.51
CA ASP A 292 -32.57 -4.63 -1.92
C ASP A 292 -31.67 -5.63 -2.68
N THR A 293 -32.13 -6.87 -2.72
CA THR A 293 -31.41 -7.96 -3.37
C THR A 293 -31.30 -7.81 -4.89
N ALA A 294 -32.32 -7.17 -5.52
CA ALA A 294 -32.35 -6.96 -6.96
C ALA A 294 -31.31 -5.92 -7.38
N ALA A 295 -31.29 -4.76 -6.71
CA ALA A 295 -30.28 -3.73 -6.93
C ALA A 295 -28.86 -4.26 -6.63
N LEU A 296 -28.66 -4.98 -5.51
CA LEU A 296 -27.37 -5.58 -5.15
C LEU A 296 -26.87 -6.54 -6.25
N ARG A 297 -27.71 -7.47 -6.72
CA ARG A 297 -27.35 -8.40 -7.80
C ARG A 297 -27.02 -7.68 -9.12
N ARG A 298 -27.74 -6.61 -9.43
CA ARG A 298 -27.48 -5.79 -10.62
C ARG A 298 -26.12 -5.09 -10.51
N LEU A 299 -25.82 -4.45 -9.38
CA LEU A 299 -24.54 -3.77 -9.13
C LEU A 299 -23.37 -4.74 -9.18
N VAL A 300 -23.48 -5.91 -8.53
CA VAL A 300 -22.44 -6.94 -8.55
C VAL A 300 -22.22 -7.47 -9.97
N ARG A 301 -23.28 -7.78 -10.73
CA ARG A 301 -23.14 -8.20 -12.14
C ARG A 301 -22.46 -7.16 -13.00
N LEU A 302 -22.82 -5.89 -12.84
CA LEU A 302 -22.20 -4.78 -13.56
C LEU A 302 -20.71 -4.67 -13.22
N ALA A 303 -20.37 -4.69 -11.93
CA ALA A 303 -19.00 -4.62 -11.45
C ALA A 303 -18.15 -5.78 -11.99
N MET A 304 -18.66 -7.01 -11.89
CA MET A 304 -17.96 -8.20 -12.37
C MET A 304 -17.84 -8.24 -13.90
N GLY A 305 -18.88 -7.82 -14.62
CA GLY A 305 -18.86 -7.75 -16.09
C GLY A 305 -17.85 -6.73 -16.61
N LEU A 306 -17.88 -5.50 -16.05
CA LEU A 306 -16.92 -4.45 -16.43
C LEU A 306 -15.49 -4.84 -16.08
N THR A 307 -15.27 -5.39 -14.87
CA THR A 307 -13.95 -5.84 -14.44
C THR A 307 -13.47 -6.99 -15.28
N GLY A 308 -14.31 -7.99 -15.56
CA GLY A 308 -13.96 -9.14 -16.38
C GLY A 308 -13.58 -8.75 -17.81
N GLY A 309 -14.41 -7.95 -18.48
CA GLY A 309 -14.11 -7.44 -19.82
C GLY A 309 -12.81 -6.63 -19.88
N PHE A 310 -12.66 -5.66 -18.96
CA PHE A 310 -11.46 -4.83 -18.89
C PHE A 310 -10.20 -5.64 -18.56
N SER A 311 -10.29 -6.57 -17.60
CA SER A 311 -9.15 -7.38 -17.18
C SER A 311 -8.68 -8.35 -18.28
N LEU A 312 -9.60 -8.94 -19.04
CA LEU A 312 -9.26 -9.78 -20.21
C LEU A 312 -8.58 -8.95 -21.30
N LEU A 313 -9.10 -7.76 -21.60
CA LEU A 313 -8.49 -6.86 -22.57
C LEU A 313 -7.06 -6.47 -22.15
N VAL A 314 -6.89 -6.04 -20.89
CA VAL A 314 -5.56 -5.68 -20.36
C VAL A 314 -4.63 -6.89 -20.33
N GLY A 315 -5.13 -8.05 -19.89
CA GLY A 315 -4.35 -9.31 -19.90
C GLY A 315 -3.85 -9.64 -21.31
N ALA A 316 -4.71 -9.57 -22.31
CA ALA A 316 -4.33 -9.79 -23.73
C ALA A 316 -3.26 -8.79 -24.20
N VAL A 317 -3.43 -7.49 -23.87
CA VAL A 317 -2.44 -6.44 -24.21
C VAL A 317 -1.09 -6.72 -23.51
N LEU A 318 -1.09 -7.12 -22.23
CA LEU A 318 0.13 -7.44 -21.50
C LEU A 318 0.83 -8.68 -22.04
N VAL A 319 0.09 -9.70 -22.47
CA VAL A 319 0.66 -10.92 -23.07
C VAL A 319 1.29 -10.61 -24.43
N LEU A 320 0.62 -9.79 -25.26
CA LEU A 320 1.08 -9.48 -26.62
C LEU A 320 2.20 -8.44 -26.64
N PHE A 321 2.04 -7.35 -25.87
CA PHE A 321 2.91 -6.18 -25.94
C PHE A 321 3.68 -5.89 -24.64
N GLY A 322 3.40 -6.61 -23.55
CA GLY A 322 3.97 -6.31 -22.21
C GLY A 322 5.48 -6.48 -22.16
N LYS A 323 6.04 -7.41 -22.92
CA LYS A 323 7.49 -7.58 -23.05
C LYS A 323 8.14 -6.34 -23.66
N ASP A 324 7.62 -5.88 -24.80
CA ASP A 324 8.19 -4.75 -25.51
C ASP A 324 7.99 -3.44 -24.75
N ALA A 325 6.82 -3.26 -24.10
CA ALA A 325 6.54 -2.15 -23.22
C ALA A 325 7.52 -2.07 -22.03
N ALA A 326 7.81 -3.21 -21.37
CA ALA A 326 8.76 -3.23 -20.26
C ALA A 326 10.20 -2.98 -20.72
N ILE A 327 10.61 -3.52 -21.86
CA ILE A 327 11.93 -3.24 -22.45
C ILE A 327 12.05 -1.76 -22.81
N LEU A 328 11.02 -1.18 -23.42
CA LEU A 328 11.00 0.24 -23.77
C LEU A 328 11.09 1.15 -22.54
N LEU A 329 10.37 0.81 -21.47
CA LEU A 329 10.28 1.66 -20.27
C LEU A 329 11.47 1.48 -19.33
N TYR A 330 11.93 0.25 -19.14
CA TYR A 330 12.90 -0.10 -18.10
C TYR A 330 14.25 -0.59 -18.65
N HIS A 331 14.35 -0.85 -19.96
CA HIS A 331 15.51 -1.47 -20.62
C HIS A 331 15.89 -2.83 -19.98
N ASP A 332 14.88 -3.56 -19.44
CA ASP A 332 15.05 -4.84 -18.76
C ASP A 332 14.22 -5.93 -19.45
N ALA A 333 14.91 -6.84 -20.14
CA ALA A 333 14.28 -7.96 -20.83
C ALA A 333 13.67 -8.98 -19.86
N GLN A 334 14.19 -9.06 -18.63
CA GLN A 334 13.70 -9.99 -17.61
C GLN A 334 12.37 -9.50 -17.03
N ALA A 335 12.27 -8.21 -16.73
CA ALA A 335 10.99 -7.57 -16.37
C ALA A 335 9.94 -7.79 -17.48
N GLY A 336 10.35 -7.66 -18.75
CA GLY A 336 9.48 -7.93 -19.89
C GLY A 336 8.91 -9.34 -19.92
N ARG A 337 9.73 -10.35 -19.66
CA ARG A 337 9.28 -11.76 -19.57
C ARG A 337 8.29 -11.95 -18.42
N TYR A 338 8.54 -11.31 -17.27
CA TYR A 338 7.62 -11.40 -16.14
C TYR A 338 6.28 -10.73 -16.42
N VAL A 339 6.26 -9.58 -17.09
CA VAL A 339 5.02 -8.91 -17.51
C VAL A 339 4.21 -9.80 -18.44
N GLN A 340 4.85 -10.42 -19.41
CA GLN A 340 4.20 -11.31 -20.37
C GLN A 340 3.57 -12.53 -19.69
N VAL A 341 4.31 -13.23 -18.81
CA VAL A 341 3.79 -14.38 -18.07
C VAL A 341 2.68 -13.99 -17.10
N LEU A 342 2.87 -12.91 -16.35
CA LEU A 342 1.86 -12.43 -15.41
C LEU A 342 0.64 -11.79 -16.09
N GLY A 343 0.75 -11.43 -17.37
CA GLY A 343 -0.39 -11.00 -18.20
C GLY A 343 -1.52 -12.04 -18.23
N PHE A 344 -1.20 -13.34 -18.19
CA PHE A 344 -2.19 -14.41 -18.08
C PHE A 344 -2.87 -14.48 -16.71
N VAL A 345 -2.17 -14.05 -15.65
CA VAL A 345 -2.67 -14.03 -14.26
C VAL A 345 -3.42 -12.73 -13.95
N ALA A 346 -3.10 -11.64 -14.64
CA ALA A 346 -3.65 -10.31 -14.40
C ALA A 346 -5.20 -10.28 -14.35
N PRO A 347 -5.97 -10.97 -15.21
CA PRO A 347 -7.42 -11.02 -15.12
C PRO A 347 -7.93 -11.53 -13.76
N PHE A 348 -7.30 -12.54 -13.21
CA PHE A 348 -7.68 -13.10 -11.91
C PHE A 348 -7.30 -12.17 -10.75
N MET A 349 -6.14 -11.51 -10.84
CA MET A 349 -5.72 -10.50 -9.84
C MET A 349 -6.71 -9.32 -9.78
N TYR A 350 -7.19 -8.86 -10.93
CA TYR A 350 -8.14 -7.75 -11.00
C TYR A 350 -9.54 -8.17 -10.52
N LEU A 351 -10.00 -9.36 -10.92
CA LEU A 351 -11.27 -9.91 -10.45
C LEU A 351 -11.25 -10.13 -8.94
N GLU A 352 -10.18 -10.71 -8.40
CA GLU A 352 -10.00 -10.92 -6.96
C GLU A 352 -10.09 -9.60 -6.19
N SER A 353 -9.40 -8.55 -6.64
CA SER A 353 -9.45 -7.24 -6.01
C SER A 353 -10.85 -6.60 -6.05
N MET A 354 -11.61 -6.80 -7.14
CA MET A 354 -12.99 -6.31 -7.24
C MET A 354 -13.92 -7.07 -6.30
N VAL A 355 -13.80 -8.41 -6.25
CA VAL A 355 -14.61 -9.24 -5.35
C VAL A 355 -14.32 -8.92 -3.88
N ASP A 356 -13.06 -8.68 -3.52
CA ASP A 356 -12.66 -8.23 -2.19
C ASP A 356 -13.32 -6.89 -1.83
N ALA A 357 -13.35 -5.92 -2.76
CA ALA A 357 -14.03 -4.64 -2.56
C ALA A 357 -15.55 -4.82 -2.38
N ILE A 358 -16.19 -5.68 -3.18
CA ILE A 358 -17.62 -6.01 -3.06
C ILE A 358 -17.91 -6.63 -1.70
N LEU A 359 -17.13 -7.62 -1.26
CA LEU A 359 -17.29 -8.28 0.05
C LEU A 359 -17.13 -7.28 1.21
N LYS A 360 -16.17 -6.37 1.14
CA LYS A 360 -15.99 -5.28 2.10
C LYS A 360 -17.20 -4.35 2.12
N GLY A 361 -17.76 -4.01 0.97
CA GLY A 361 -19.01 -3.25 0.85
C GLY A 361 -20.23 -3.97 1.47
N MET A 362 -20.26 -5.29 1.44
CA MET A 362 -21.27 -6.13 2.11
C MET A 362 -21.00 -6.38 3.60
N GLY A 363 -19.95 -5.78 4.19
CA GLY A 363 -19.61 -5.94 5.61
C GLY A 363 -18.81 -7.21 5.95
N GLU A 364 -18.39 -7.99 4.96
CA GLU A 364 -17.64 -9.26 5.15
C GLU A 364 -16.12 -9.05 5.35
N GLN A 365 -15.71 -7.96 6.00
CA GLN A 365 -14.31 -7.57 6.18
C GLN A 365 -13.48 -8.62 6.92
N LEU A 366 -14.08 -9.30 7.91
CA LEU A 366 -13.40 -10.35 8.66
C LEU A 366 -13.14 -11.60 7.81
N ALA A 367 -14.06 -11.94 6.91
CA ALA A 367 -13.88 -13.07 6.00
C ALA A 367 -12.75 -12.80 4.99
N THR A 368 -12.76 -11.61 4.37
CA THR A 368 -11.68 -11.20 3.43
C THR A 368 -10.33 -11.14 4.12
N PHE A 369 -10.26 -10.65 5.36
CA PHE A 369 -9.03 -10.67 6.15
C PHE A 369 -8.51 -12.09 6.41
N ARG A 370 -9.40 -13.03 6.80
CA ARG A 370 -9.01 -14.44 7.02
C ARG A 370 -8.49 -15.08 5.74
N TYR A 371 -9.13 -14.82 4.60
CA TYR A 371 -8.67 -15.35 3.31
C TYR A 371 -7.33 -14.74 2.89
N SER A 372 -7.11 -13.43 3.12
CA SER A 372 -5.81 -12.81 2.86
C SER A 372 -4.68 -13.38 3.73
N VAL A 373 -4.95 -13.68 5.01
CA VAL A 373 -3.97 -14.32 5.89
C VAL A 373 -3.67 -15.75 5.42
N LEU A 374 -4.70 -16.53 5.06
CA LEU A 374 -4.54 -17.86 4.52
C LEU A 374 -3.73 -17.86 3.23
N ASP A 375 -4.04 -16.92 2.31
CA ASP A 375 -3.29 -16.70 1.08
C ASP A 375 -1.81 -16.43 1.35
N SER A 376 -1.51 -15.50 2.25
CA SER A 376 -0.12 -15.17 2.62
C SER A 376 0.63 -16.38 3.19
N ILE A 377 -0.01 -17.18 4.03
CA ILE A 377 0.61 -18.38 4.61
C ILE A 377 0.88 -19.41 3.51
N LEU A 378 -0.09 -19.69 2.63
CA LEU A 378 0.06 -20.62 1.53
C LEU A 378 1.14 -20.14 0.55
N ARG A 379 1.20 -18.85 0.28
CA ARG A 379 2.22 -18.24 -0.58
C ARG A 379 3.61 -18.38 0.02
N ILE A 380 3.78 -18.10 1.33
CA ILE A 380 5.04 -18.29 2.02
C ILE A 380 5.47 -19.77 1.99
N ALA A 381 4.56 -20.71 2.27
CA ALA A 381 4.85 -22.13 2.19
C ALA A 381 5.24 -22.57 0.77
N GLY A 382 4.53 -22.08 -0.25
CA GLY A 382 4.84 -22.32 -1.65
C GLY A 382 6.20 -21.77 -2.07
N ILE A 383 6.56 -20.54 -1.60
CA ILE A 383 7.87 -19.94 -1.85
C ILE A 383 8.97 -20.82 -1.25
N LEU A 384 8.85 -21.26 0.00
CA LEU A 384 9.84 -22.07 0.68
C LEU A 384 10.03 -23.45 0.02
N TRP A 385 8.98 -23.98 -0.59
CA TRP A 385 9.03 -25.32 -1.20
C TRP A 385 9.40 -25.31 -2.68
N LEU A 386 8.74 -24.49 -3.52
CA LEU A 386 8.93 -24.51 -4.98
C LEU A 386 10.10 -23.64 -5.45
N MET A 387 10.38 -22.53 -4.76
CA MET A 387 11.35 -21.57 -5.26
C MET A 387 12.81 -22.07 -5.20
N PRO A 388 13.24 -22.82 -4.16
CA PRO A 388 14.57 -23.41 -4.16
C PRO A 388 14.79 -24.48 -5.27
N GLN A 389 13.70 -25.08 -5.78
CA GLN A 389 13.76 -26.13 -6.81
C GLN A 389 13.66 -25.58 -8.24
N TYR A 390 12.79 -24.58 -8.44
CA TYR A 390 12.43 -24.09 -9.78
C TYR A 390 12.79 -22.59 -9.97
N GLY A 391 13.35 -21.93 -8.98
CA GLY A 391 13.69 -20.50 -9.05
C GLY A 391 12.47 -19.59 -9.27
N MET A 392 12.64 -18.56 -10.08
CA MET A 392 11.57 -17.58 -10.36
C MET A 392 10.31 -18.18 -11.02
N PRO A 393 10.38 -19.14 -11.97
CA PRO A 393 9.19 -19.84 -12.45
C PRO A 393 8.37 -20.50 -11.35
N GLY A 394 9.01 -21.07 -10.32
CA GLY A 394 8.34 -21.61 -9.14
C GLY A 394 7.56 -20.53 -8.38
N PHE A 395 8.15 -19.36 -8.20
CA PHE A 395 7.45 -18.21 -7.60
C PHE A 395 6.24 -17.76 -8.42
N LEU A 396 6.38 -17.63 -9.74
CA LEU A 396 5.28 -17.24 -10.62
C LEU A 396 4.13 -18.26 -10.59
N ALA A 397 4.44 -19.55 -10.49
CA ALA A 397 3.44 -20.60 -10.30
C ALA A 397 2.71 -20.49 -8.96
N VAL A 398 3.45 -20.27 -7.86
CA VAL A 398 2.86 -20.01 -6.52
C VAL A 398 1.94 -18.78 -6.57
N MET A 399 2.39 -17.70 -7.18
CA MET A 399 1.60 -16.47 -7.31
C MET A 399 0.32 -16.69 -8.13
N ALA A 400 0.39 -17.45 -9.23
CA ALA A 400 -0.77 -17.78 -10.04
C ALA A 400 -1.77 -18.65 -9.26
N ALA A 401 -1.29 -19.73 -8.63
CA ALA A 401 -2.12 -20.65 -7.84
C ALA A 401 -2.80 -19.93 -6.65
N SER A 402 -2.07 -19.09 -5.95
CA SER A 402 -2.54 -18.28 -4.84
C SER A 402 -3.66 -17.32 -5.28
N ASN A 403 -3.45 -16.55 -6.35
CA ASN A 403 -4.48 -15.64 -6.87
C ASN A 403 -5.74 -16.38 -7.34
N LEU A 404 -5.60 -17.55 -7.99
CA LEU A 404 -6.74 -18.38 -8.40
C LEU A 404 -7.52 -18.90 -7.19
N LEU A 405 -6.82 -19.40 -6.18
CA LEU A 405 -7.43 -19.88 -4.93
C LEU A 405 -8.21 -18.77 -4.23
N THR A 406 -7.59 -17.61 -4.04
CA THR A 406 -8.19 -16.48 -3.31
C THR A 406 -9.36 -15.90 -4.09
N CYS A 407 -9.24 -15.78 -5.41
CA CYS A 407 -10.34 -15.41 -6.29
C CYS A 407 -11.52 -16.38 -6.16
N GLY A 408 -11.25 -17.70 -6.14
CA GLY A 408 -12.25 -18.73 -5.95
C GLY A 408 -12.95 -18.66 -4.59
N LEU A 409 -12.18 -18.53 -3.50
CA LEU A 409 -12.72 -18.42 -2.13
C LEU A 409 -13.59 -17.16 -1.94
N ASN A 410 -13.09 -16.01 -2.39
CA ASN A 410 -13.81 -14.75 -2.31
C ASN A 410 -15.09 -14.79 -3.17
N THR A 411 -15.01 -15.30 -4.41
CA THR A 411 -16.17 -15.45 -5.29
C THR A 411 -17.20 -16.42 -4.73
N GLY A 412 -16.77 -17.57 -4.21
CA GLY A 412 -17.67 -18.53 -3.54
C GLY A 412 -18.38 -17.91 -2.33
N ARG A 413 -17.68 -17.13 -1.52
CA ARG A 413 -18.29 -16.38 -0.40
C ARG A 413 -19.31 -15.36 -0.88
N MET A 414 -18.97 -14.60 -1.91
CA MET A 414 -19.86 -13.59 -2.52
C MET A 414 -21.15 -14.24 -3.05
N VAL A 415 -21.04 -15.32 -3.82
CA VAL A 415 -22.20 -16.05 -4.38
C VAL A 415 -23.09 -16.62 -3.27
N LYS A 416 -22.47 -17.23 -2.23
CA LYS A 416 -23.22 -17.74 -1.07
C LYS A 416 -24.03 -16.64 -0.39
N LYS A 417 -23.45 -15.45 -0.21
CA LYS A 417 -24.13 -14.30 0.42
C LYS A 417 -25.26 -13.71 -0.46
N LEU A 418 -25.09 -13.72 -1.77
CA LEU A 418 -26.14 -13.31 -2.72
C LEU A 418 -27.28 -14.34 -2.80
N GLY A 419 -26.98 -15.64 -2.63
CA GLY A 419 -27.96 -16.73 -2.66
C GLY A 419 -28.74 -16.91 -1.35
N SER A 420 -28.11 -16.70 -0.20
CA SER A 420 -28.74 -16.87 1.12
C SER A 420 -29.82 -15.81 1.45
N ARG A 421 -30.03 -14.84 0.58
CA ARG A 421 -30.99 -13.75 0.71
C ARG A 421 -32.07 -13.75 -0.40
N SER A 422 -32.09 -14.80 -1.22
CA SER A 422 -33.22 -15.12 -2.12
C SER A 422 -34.23 -16.02 -1.39
#